data_9f2d703bd32ca649b6c446faca750abf
#
_entry.id   9f2d703bd32ca649b6c446faca750abf
#
_cell.length_a   1.000
_cell.length_b   1.000
_cell.length_c   1.000
_cell.angle_alpha   90.00
_cell.angle_beta   90.00
_cell.angle_gamma   90.00
#
_symmetry.space_group_name_H-M   'P 1'
#
loop_
_entity.id
_entity.type
_entity.pdbx_description
1 polymer ?
#
loop_
_entity_poly.entity_id
_entity_poly.type
_entity_poly.pdbx_seq_one_letter_code
_entity_poly.pdbx_strand_id
1 'polypeptide(L)'
;MHVSPGRVTGKPSEQRTATFTGAVHMDPVLDTGKVVINTVIFTPGAHTYWHSHPGGQLLIVTAGRGIVASRSGDVHLVGVGDVVWTEPDEEHWHGARGDTLMTHTAVSHGTTQWGAEVAEADYSAASAG
;
A
#
# COMPACT_ATOMS: atom_id res chain seq x y z
N MET A 1 -3.72 -24.02 -9.81
CA MET A 1 -4.58 -23.34 -8.84
C MET A 1 -3.78 -23.11 -7.58
N HIS A 2 -3.86 -21.91 -7.02
CA HIS A 2 -3.18 -21.57 -5.76
C HIS A 2 -4.22 -21.25 -4.70
N VAL A 3 -4.00 -21.75 -3.49
CA VAL A 3 -4.87 -21.45 -2.36
C VAL A 3 -3.99 -20.99 -1.20
N SER A 4 -4.33 -19.84 -0.61
CA SER A 4 -3.65 -19.32 0.57
C SER A 4 -4.66 -19.18 1.72
N PRO A 5 -4.26 -19.49 2.97
CA PRO A 5 -5.14 -19.28 4.12
C PRO A 5 -5.31 -17.80 4.54
N GLY A 6 -4.84 -16.86 3.73
CA GLY A 6 -4.88 -15.43 4.02
C GLY A 6 -3.66 -14.91 4.77
N ARG A 7 -2.91 -15.79 5.40
CA ARG A 7 -1.63 -15.50 6.03
C ARG A 7 -0.77 -16.76 6.01
N VAL A 8 0.49 -16.61 5.67
CA VAL A 8 1.41 -17.76 5.67
C VAL A 8 1.64 -18.23 7.10
N THR A 9 1.28 -19.49 7.38
CA THR A 9 1.39 -20.08 8.71
C THR A 9 2.85 -20.14 9.16
N GLY A 10 3.09 -19.79 10.44
CA GLY A 10 4.41 -19.87 11.05
C GLY A 10 5.35 -18.72 10.73
N LYS A 11 4.92 -17.74 9.94
CA LYS A 11 5.71 -16.53 9.69
C LYS A 11 5.17 -15.36 10.48
N PRO A 12 6.02 -14.62 11.22
CA PRO A 12 5.60 -13.37 11.86
C PRO A 12 5.38 -12.28 10.81
N SER A 13 4.65 -11.24 11.19
CA SER A 13 4.56 -10.03 10.38
C SER A 13 5.96 -9.43 10.20
N GLU A 14 6.27 -9.00 9.00
CA GLU A 14 7.56 -8.37 8.69
C GLU A 14 7.43 -6.85 8.82
N GLN A 15 8.28 -6.24 9.64
CA GLN A 15 8.39 -4.77 9.64
C GLN A 15 9.19 -4.33 8.43
N ARG A 16 8.60 -3.42 7.65
CA ARG A 16 9.25 -2.85 6.46
C ARG A 16 9.90 -1.53 6.82
N THR A 17 11.19 -1.41 6.58
CA THR A 17 11.98 -0.21 6.89
C THR A 17 12.55 0.49 5.66
N ALA A 18 12.75 -0.25 4.57
CA ALA A 18 13.13 0.33 3.29
C ALA A 18 11.88 0.65 2.48
N THR A 19 11.88 1.73 1.69
CA THR A 19 10.79 2.14 0.79
C THR A 19 9.47 2.53 1.48
N PHE A 20 9.53 2.70 2.80
CA PHE A 20 8.39 3.17 3.62
C PHE A 20 8.85 4.26 4.57
N THR A 21 7.96 5.20 4.85
CA THR A 21 8.12 6.21 5.91
C THR A 21 7.22 5.80 7.07
N GLY A 22 7.74 5.82 8.28
CA GLY A 22 7.02 5.39 9.48
C GLY A 22 7.01 3.86 9.65
N ALA A 23 6.27 3.38 10.63
CA ALA A 23 6.21 1.95 10.95
C ALA A 23 5.15 1.25 10.10
N VAL A 24 5.60 0.31 9.28
CA VAL A 24 4.75 -0.49 8.40
C VAL A 24 5.07 -1.96 8.61
N HIS A 25 4.03 -2.77 8.72
CA HIS A 25 4.13 -4.22 8.84
C HIS A 25 3.47 -4.88 7.65
N MET A 26 4.02 -6.01 7.21
CA MET A 26 3.51 -6.75 6.07
C MET A 26 3.38 -8.22 6.40
N ASP A 27 2.24 -8.80 6.03
CA ASP A 27 2.00 -10.23 6.06
C ASP A 27 1.93 -10.75 4.62
N PRO A 28 2.89 -11.55 4.16
CA PRO A 28 2.79 -12.19 2.86
C PRO A 28 1.59 -13.15 2.82
N VAL A 29 0.83 -13.10 1.73
CA VAL A 29 -0.35 -13.95 1.51
C VAL A 29 -0.11 -14.94 0.38
N LEU A 30 0.26 -14.45 -0.79
CA LEU A 30 0.43 -15.30 -1.97
C LEU A 30 1.43 -14.66 -2.93
N ASP A 31 2.28 -15.48 -3.53
CA ASP A 31 3.16 -15.08 -4.63
C ASP A 31 3.15 -16.19 -5.68
N THR A 32 2.60 -15.90 -6.85
CA THR A 32 2.54 -16.85 -7.97
C THR A 32 3.64 -16.63 -9.00
N GLY A 33 4.50 -15.63 -8.79
CA GLY A 33 5.46 -15.15 -9.78
C GLY A 33 4.87 -14.13 -10.76
N LYS A 34 3.55 -14.04 -10.87
CA LYS A 34 2.84 -13.06 -11.71
C LYS A 34 2.03 -12.08 -10.88
N VAL A 35 1.51 -12.55 -9.77
CA VAL A 35 0.69 -11.77 -8.82
C VAL A 35 1.28 -11.97 -7.44
N VAL A 36 1.45 -10.86 -6.73
CA VAL A 36 1.88 -10.85 -5.33
C VAL A 36 0.76 -10.25 -4.49
N ILE A 37 0.33 -10.98 -3.47
CA ILE A 37 -0.71 -10.53 -2.55
C ILE A 37 -0.11 -10.42 -1.15
N ASN A 38 -0.25 -9.25 -0.55
CA ASN A 38 0.19 -8.98 0.82
C ASN A 38 -0.91 -8.25 1.59
N THR A 39 -0.98 -8.50 2.90
CA THR A 39 -1.66 -7.61 3.82
C THR A 39 -0.64 -6.61 4.35
N VAL A 40 -0.93 -5.32 4.25
CA VAL A 40 -0.03 -4.25 4.67
C VAL A 40 -0.71 -3.40 5.73
N ILE A 41 -0.01 -3.22 6.86
CA ILE A 41 -0.53 -2.51 8.03
C ILE A 41 0.32 -1.25 8.22
N PHE A 42 -0.31 -0.09 8.04
CA PHE A 42 0.33 1.21 8.23
C PHE A 42 -0.10 1.78 9.57
N THR A 43 0.86 2.08 10.43
CA THR A 43 0.58 2.86 11.65
C THR A 43 0.23 4.31 11.29
N PRO A 44 -0.41 5.09 12.19
CA PRO A 44 -0.79 6.47 11.86
C PRO A 44 0.39 7.28 11.29
N GLY A 45 0.15 7.90 10.13
CA GLY A 45 1.15 8.69 9.42
C GLY A 45 2.11 7.91 8.53
N ALA A 46 2.16 6.59 8.66
CA ALA A 46 3.06 5.77 7.85
C ALA A 46 2.56 5.61 6.41
N HIS A 47 3.46 5.58 5.46
CA HIS A 47 3.12 5.49 4.04
C HIS A 47 4.30 4.95 3.22
N THR A 48 4.00 4.54 1.98
CA THR A 48 5.01 4.05 1.04
C THR A 48 5.82 5.20 0.43
N TYR A 49 6.95 4.87 -0.18
CA TYR A 49 7.60 5.74 -1.17
C TYR A 49 6.77 5.74 -2.45
N TRP A 50 7.10 6.64 -3.36
CA TRP A 50 6.57 6.60 -4.72
C TRP A 50 6.94 5.28 -5.37
N HIS A 51 5.99 4.66 -6.06
CA HIS A 51 6.24 3.41 -6.75
C HIS A 51 5.20 3.17 -7.85
N SER A 52 5.47 2.17 -8.68
CA SER A 52 4.57 1.72 -9.72
C SER A 52 4.64 0.22 -9.89
N HIS A 53 3.66 -0.35 -10.57
CA HIS A 53 3.57 -1.78 -10.86
C HIS A 53 3.34 -1.96 -12.36
N PRO A 54 4.16 -2.76 -13.07
CA PRO A 54 4.03 -2.94 -14.51
C PRO A 54 2.65 -3.40 -14.97
N GLY A 55 1.97 -4.21 -14.17
CA GLY A 55 0.62 -4.70 -14.48
C GLY A 55 -0.50 -4.03 -13.67
N GLY A 56 -0.18 -2.99 -12.91
CA GLY A 56 -1.13 -2.31 -12.03
C GLY A 56 -1.24 -2.96 -10.65
N GLN A 57 -2.00 -2.31 -9.77
CA GLN A 57 -2.21 -2.77 -8.41
C GLN A 57 -3.64 -2.55 -7.97
N LEU A 58 -4.21 -3.55 -7.31
CA LEU A 58 -5.51 -3.46 -6.65
C LEU A 58 -5.28 -3.37 -5.14
N LEU A 59 -5.89 -2.37 -4.50
CA LEU A 59 -5.91 -2.22 -3.05
C LEU A 59 -7.33 -2.38 -2.54
N ILE A 60 -7.49 -3.13 -1.46
CA ILE A 60 -8.78 -3.29 -0.77
C ILE A 60 -8.56 -2.90 0.69
N VAL A 61 -9.19 -1.81 1.13
CA VAL A 61 -9.04 -1.33 2.50
C VAL A 61 -9.88 -2.19 3.45
N THR A 62 -9.24 -2.73 4.48
CA THR A 62 -9.87 -3.65 5.43
C THR A 62 -9.97 -3.10 6.84
N ALA A 63 -9.18 -2.09 7.19
CA ALA A 63 -9.23 -1.43 8.49
C ALA A 63 -8.73 0.01 8.40
N GLY A 64 -9.27 0.86 9.25
CA GLY A 64 -8.84 2.24 9.41
C GLY A 64 -9.16 3.14 8.22
N ARG A 65 -8.34 4.19 8.05
CA ARG A 65 -8.49 5.18 6.98
C ARG A 65 -7.14 5.55 6.41
N GLY A 66 -7.10 5.78 5.11
CA GLY A 66 -5.86 6.05 4.43
C GLY A 66 -5.96 7.06 3.29
N ILE A 67 -4.87 7.15 2.56
CA ILE A 67 -4.66 8.08 1.46
C ILE A 67 -4.07 7.28 0.30
N VAL A 68 -4.51 7.57 -0.91
CA VAL A 68 -3.84 7.15 -2.14
C VAL A 68 -3.65 8.37 -3.01
N ALA A 69 -2.43 8.60 -3.47
CA ALA A 69 -2.10 9.75 -4.29
C ALA A 69 -1.29 9.32 -5.51
N SER A 70 -1.62 9.87 -6.67
CA SER A 70 -0.89 9.63 -7.92
C SER A 70 0.02 10.81 -8.26
N ARG A 71 1.03 10.55 -9.08
CA ARG A 71 1.94 11.60 -9.55
C ARG A 71 1.22 12.62 -10.42
N SER A 72 0.10 12.25 -11.05
CA SER A 72 -0.73 13.15 -11.82
C SER A 72 -1.51 14.17 -11.00
N GLY A 73 -1.55 14.00 -9.66
CA GLY A 73 -2.20 14.92 -8.74
C GLY A 73 -3.52 14.44 -8.19
N ASP A 74 -3.98 13.24 -8.53
CA ASP A 74 -5.16 12.65 -7.91
C ASP A 74 -4.83 12.28 -6.45
N VAL A 75 -5.69 12.70 -5.54
CA VAL A 75 -5.61 12.36 -4.11
C VAL A 75 -6.97 11.87 -3.66
N HIS A 76 -6.99 10.67 -3.08
CA HIS A 76 -8.21 10.06 -2.56
C HIS A 76 -8.04 9.68 -1.11
N LEU A 77 -8.98 10.09 -0.27
CA LEU A 77 -9.10 9.57 1.08
C LEU A 77 -9.94 8.30 1.01
N VAL A 78 -9.45 7.24 1.63
CA VAL A 78 -10.08 5.92 1.56
C VAL A 78 -10.38 5.37 2.95
N GLY A 79 -11.39 4.53 3.03
CA GLY A 79 -11.82 3.85 4.24
C GLY A 79 -12.21 2.40 3.98
N VAL A 80 -12.66 1.73 5.04
CA VAL A 80 -13.01 0.30 4.97
C VAL A 80 -14.00 0.00 3.86
N GLY A 81 -13.69 -0.98 3.02
CA GLY A 81 -14.50 -1.39 1.89
C GLY A 81 -14.15 -0.71 0.58
N ASP A 82 -13.37 0.37 0.62
CA ASP A 82 -12.94 1.04 -0.61
C ASP A 82 -11.95 0.16 -1.37
N VAL A 83 -12.08 0.22 -2.68
CA VAL A 83 -11.24 -0.50 -3.63
C VAL A 83 -10.57 0.52 -4.54
N VAL A 84 -9.24 0.41 -4.65
CA VAL A 84 -8.43 1.30 -5.48
C VAL A 84 -7.74 0.47 -6.57
N TRP A 85 -7.88 0.89 -7.81
CA TRP A 85 -7.10 0.36 -8.91
C TRP A 85 -6.11 1.41 -9.40
N THR A 86 -4.82 1.07 -9.38
CA THR A 86 -3.79 1.87 -10.02
C THR A 86 -3.42 1.21 -11.35
N GLU A 87 -3.35 2.02 -12.41
CA GLU A 87 -3.08 1.53 -13.75
C GLU A 87 -1.64 1.00 -13.88
N PRO A 88 -1.37 0.15 -14.88
CA PRO A 88 0.01 -0.23 -15.20
C PRO A 88 0.92 0.99 -15.31
N ASP A 89 2.06 0.92 -14.61
CA ASP A 89 3.09 1.96 -14.57
C ASP A 89 2.66 3.31 -13.98
N GLU A 90 1.47 3.40 -13.42
CA GLU A 90 1.01 4.60 -12.73
C GLU A 90 1.79 4.79 -11.42
N GLU A 91 2.55 5.89 -11.35
CA GLU A 91 3.34 6.21 -10.17
C GLU A 91 2.45 6.80 -9.08
N HIS A 92 2.49 6.18 -7.91
CA HIS A 92 1.61 6.50 -6.78
C HIS A 92 2.27 6.19 -5.44
N TRP A 93 1.63 6.65 -4.38
CA TRP A 93 1.90 6.20 -3.01
C TRP A 93 0.60 6.03 -2.23
N HIS A 94 0.65 5.25 -1.18
CA HIS A 94 -0.49 5.07 -0.28
C HIS A 94 -0.02 4.84 1.16
N GLY A 95 -0.92 5.10 2.09
CA GLY A 95 -0.62 4.95 3.51
C GLY A 95 -1.76 5.38 4.40
N ALA A 96 -1.48 5.44 5.69
CA ALA A 96 -2.44 5.83 6.71
C ALA A 96 -2.56 7.36 6.80
N ARG A 97 -3.72 7.82 7.25
CA ARG A 97 -3.87 9.21 7.70
C ARG A 97 -3.10 9.42 8.99
N GLY A 98 -2.89 10.69 9.37
CA GLY A 98 -2.11 11.01 10.57
C GLY A 98 -2.79 10.63 11.89
N ASP A 99 -4.10 10.42 11.89
CA ASP A 99 -4.91 10.19 13.09
C ASP A 99 -5.41 8.75 13.25
N THR A 100 -5.13 7.85 12.28
CA THR A 100 -5.60 6.47 12.32
C THR A 100 -4.66 5.55 11.59
N LEU A 101 -4.66 4.27 11.97
CA LEU A 101 -4.00 3.23 11.17
C LEU A 101 -4.78 2.98 9.88
N MET A 102 -4.14 2.34 8.92
CA MET A 102 -4.80 1.78 7.74
C MET A 102 -4.22 0.42 7.42
N THR A 103 -5.10 -0.54 7.17
CA THR A 103 -4.73 -1.86 6.67
C THR A 103 -5.41 -2.11 5.34
N HIS A 104 -4.65 -2.62 4.38
CA HIS A 104 -5.22 -3.04 3.11
C HIS A 104 -4.63 -4.37 2.64
N THR A 105 -5.38 -5.05 1.79
CA THR A 105 -4.85 -6.13 0.95
C THR A 105 -4.35 -5.50 -0.34
N ALA A 106 -3.11 -5.79 -0.70
CA ALA A 106 -2.50 -5.34 -1.95
C ALA A 106 -2.35 -6.52 -2.90
N VAL A 107 -2.89 -6.39 -4.10
CA VAL A 107 -2.75 -7.35 -5.19
C VAL A 107 -1.95 -6.67 -6.29
N SER A 108 -0.67 -7.04 -6.40
CA SER A 108 0.28 -6.37 -7.29
C SER A 108 0.65 -7.27 -8.46
N HIS A 109 0.65 -6.70 -9.66
CA HIS A 109 0.98 -7.41 -10.90
C HIS A 109 2.35 -6.95 -11.42
N GLY A 110 3.28 -7.90 -11.48
CA GLY A 110 4.65 -7.64 -11.88
C GLY A 110 5.53 -7.16 -10.72
N THR A 111 6.79 -6.87 -11.01
CA THR A 111 7.76 -6.43 -10.00
C THR A 111 7.60 -4.94 -9.72
N THR A 112 7.43 -4.59 -8.45
CA THR A 112 7.30 -3.20 -8.01
C THR A 112 8.54 -2.38 -8.38
N GLN A 113 8.32 -1.22 -8.97
CA GLN A 113 9.35 -0.24 -9.29
C GLN A 113 9.32 0.86 -8.23
N TRP A 114 10.31 0.86 -7.35
CA TRP A 114 10.41 1.83 -6.26
C TRP A 114 11.08 3.12 -6.71
N GLY A 115 10.52 4.25 -6.27
CA GLY A 115 11.01 5.58 -6.53
C GLY A 115 11.44 6.30 -5.25
N ALA A 116 11.34 7.62 -5.27
CA ALA A 116 11.77 8.48 -4.19
C ALA A 116 10.81 8.43 -2.99
N GLU A 117 11.33 8.82 -1.83
CA GLU A 117 10.52 9.10 -0.65
C GLU A 117 9.51 10.22 -0.97
N VAL A 118 8.31 10.12 -0.39
CA VAL A 118 7.31 11.18 -0.50
C VAL A 118 7.74 12.34 0.39
N ALA A 119 7.82 13.54 -0.18
CA ALA A 119 8.16 14.74 0.60
C ALA A 119 7.13 14.96 1.71
N GLU A 120 7.60 15.37 2.88
CA GLU A 120 6.72 15.60 4.04
C GLU A 120 5.60 16.59 3.73
N ALA A 121 5.89 17.63 2.96
CA ALA A 121 4.89 18.61 2.54
C ALA A 121 3.78 17.99 1.67
N ASP A 122 4.13 17.05 0.80
CA ASP A 122 3.16 16.36 -0.07
C ASP A 122 2.27 15.43 0.75
N TYR A 123 2.85 14.69 1.68
CA TYR A 123 2.08 13.85 2.59
C TYR A 123 1.13 14.71 3.46
N SER A 124 1.62 15.78 4.05
CA SER A 124 0.82 16.66 4.92
C SER A 124 -0.34 17.29 4.16
N ALA A 125 -0.12 17.75 2.94
CA ALA A 125 -1.17 18.32 2.09
C ALA A 125 -2.25 17.27 1.76
N ALA A 126 -1.86 16.05 1.41
CA ALA A 126 -2.79 14.97 1.12
C ALA A 126 -3.58 14.54 2.35
N SER A 127 -2.93 14.46 3.52
CA SER A 127 -3.55 14.04 4.78
C SER A 127 -4.54 15.08 5.34
N ALA A 128 -4.36 16.35 5.02
CA ALA A 128 -5.23 17.45 5.47
C ALA A 128 -6.57 17.50 4.72
N GLY A 129 -6.66 16.88 3.56
CA GLY A 129 -7.86 16.84 2.69
C GLY A 129 -9.07 16.05 3.25
#